data_476008cead0f551a1d03c95acd65c174
#
_entry.id   476008cead0f551a1d03c95acd65c174
#
_cell.length_a   1.000
_cell.length_b   1.000
_cell.length_c   1.000
_cell.angle_alpha   90.00
_cell.angle_beta   90.00
_cell.angle_gamma   90.00
#
_symmetry.space_group_name_H-M   'P 1'
#
loop_
_entity.id
_entity.type
_entity.pdbx_description
1 polymer ?
#
loop_
_entity_poly.entity_id
_entity_poly.type
_entity_poly.pdbx_seq_one_letter_code
_entity_poly.pdbx_strand_id
1 'polypeptide(L)'
;DGDGAAAAISAAAKLLTMRARGDRLPGDVVISTHVCPDAPTRPHEPVPFMDSPVGIATMNAHEVGEEMDAVLSIDTTKGNRIINHRGLALSPTVKQGWVLRVADRLGTLLETVTGEPLVTYPVTTQDITPYGNGVYHINSILQPATATDAPVVGLAIVAATAVPGCATGASHETDIAAAARYAVEVAKEFGAGQLAFHDQAEFDHLVARYGSMAHLQTMGALPAEQ
;
A
#
# COMPACT_ATOMS: atom_id res chain seq x y z
N ASP A 1 -4.57 12.42 -8.63
CA ASP A 1 -3.72 11.41 -8.01
C ASP A 1 -4.28 10.01 -8.17
N GLY A 2 -4.42 9.56 -9.41
CA GLY A 2 -5.08 8.30 -9.75
C GLY A 2 -4.15 7.15 -10.13
N ASP A 3 -2.82 7.30 -9.94
CA ASP A 3 -1.84 6.33 -10.44
C ASP A 3 -2.00 4.96 -9.77
N GLY A 4 -2.28 4.92 -8.47
CA GLY A 4 -2.57 3.68 -7.73
C GLY A 4 -3.82 2.98 -8.26
N ALA A 5 -4.91 3.73 -8.46
CA ALA A 5 -6.14 3.20 -9.04
C ALA A 5 -5.91 2.69 -10.47
N ALA A 6 -5.17 3.45 -11.29
CA ALA A 6 -4.84 3.05 -12.65
C ALA A 6 -3.99 1.75 -12.68
N ALA A 7 -3.04 1.61 -11.76
CA ALA A 7 -2.24 0.40 -11.62
C ALA A 7 -3.11 -0.81 -11.20
N ALA A 8 -3.99 -0.64 -10.21
CA ALA A 8 -4.90 -1.69 -9.74
C ALA A 8 -5.85 -2.15 -10.85
N ILE A 9 -6.50 -1.23 -11.56
CA ILE A 9 -7.38 -1.54 -12.69
C ILE A 9 -6.60 -2.23 -13.82
N SER A 10 -5.37 -1.80 -14.10
CA SER A 10 -4.52 -2.42 -15.12
C SER A 10 -4.13 -3.85 -14.73
N ALA A 11 -3.80 -4.09 -13.47
CA ALA A 11 -3.54 -5.43 -12.94
C ALA A 11 -4.77 -6.33 -13.07
N ALA A 12 -5.97 -5.82 -12.71
CA ALA A 12 -7.24 -6.53 -12.87
C ALA A 12 -7.48 -6.93 -14.34
N ALA A 13 -7.34 -5.98 -15.27
CA ALA A 13 -7.51 -6.23 -16.71
C ALA A 13 -6.53 -7.30 -17.22
N LYS A 14 -5.27 -7.27 -16.73
CA LYS A 14 -4.25 -8.26 -17.07
C LYS A 14 -4.63 -9.65 -16.56
N LEU A 15 -5.01 -9.76 -15.30
CA LEU A 15 -5.40 -11.04 -14.68
C LEU A 15 -6.65 -11.65 -15.36
N LEU A 16 -7.64 -10.83 -15.67
CA LEU A 16 -8.81 -11.26 -16.43
C LEU A 16 -8.45 -11.76 -17.84
N THR A 17 -7.53 -11.07 -18.52
CA THR A 17 -7.03 -11.49 -19.83
C THR A 17 -6.26 -12.81 -19.74
N MET A 18 -5.42 -13.00 -18.73
CA MET A 18 -4.71 -14.25 -18.47
C MET A 18 -5.73 -15.39 -18.24
N ARG A 19 -6.71 -15.17 -17.38
CA ARG A 19 -7.78 -16.13 -17.12
C ARG A 19 -8.55 -16.52 -18.42
N ALA A 20 -8.85 -15.55 -19.26
CA ALA A 20 -9.53 -15.78 -20.54
C ALA A 20 -8.69 -16.63 -21.52
N ARG A 21 -7.35 -16.58 -21.38
CA ARG A 21 -6.40 -17.39 -22.17
C ARG A 21 -6.10 -18.76 -21.56
N GLY A 22 -6.69 -19.08 -20.42
CA GLY A 22 -6.54 -20.38 -19.76
C GLY A 22 -5.58 -20.40 -18.56
N ASP A 23 -4.90 -19.30 -18.28
CA ASP A 23 -4.04 -19.20 -17.08
C ASP A 23 -4.90 -19.31 -15.81
N ARG A 24 -4.34 -19.97 -14.79
CA ARG A 24 -4.96 -20.08 -13.46
C ARG A 24 -3.91 -19.80 -12.40
N LEU A 25 -4.23 -18.88 -11.52
CA LEU A 25 -3.46 -18.66 -10.32
C LEU A 25 -3.98 -19.58 -9.21
N PRO A 26 -3.12 -20.11 -8.34
CA PRO A 26 -3.56 -20.72 -7.09
C PRO A 26 -4.14 -19.62 -6.17
N GLY A 27 -5.34 -19.84 -5.65
CA GLY A 27 -6.04 -18.86 -4.82
C GLY A 27 -6.74 -17.74 -5.60
N ASP A 28 -7.43 -16.89 -4.84
CA ASP A 28 -8.20 -15.77 -5.37
C ASP A 28 -7.41 -14.46 -5.27
N VAL A 29 -7.63 -13.56 -6.22
CA VAL A 29 -7.08 -12.20 -6.20
C VAL A 29 -8.24 -11.21 -6.16
N VAL A 30 -8.38 -10.50 -5.07
CA VAL A 30 -9.33 -9.42 -4.90
C VAL A 30 -8.63 -8.11 -5.26
N ILE A 31 -9.26 -7.30 -6.08
CA ILE A 31 -8.74 -5.98 -6.46
C ILE A 31 -9.84 -4.96 -6.18
N SER A 32 -9.54 -4.02 -5.33
CA SER A 32 -10.41 -2.89 -4.98
C SER A 32 -9.70 -1.57 -5.25
N THR A 33 -10.47 -0.56 -5.54
CA THR A 33 -10.03 0.84 -5.60
C THR A 33 -11.22 1.75 -5.42
N HIS A 34 -10.99 2.91 -4.83
CA HIS A 34 -11.97 3.99 -4.81
C HIS A 34 -11.56 5.06 -5.82
N VAL A 35 -12.55 5.72 -6.42
CA VAL A 35 -12.35 6.80 -7.37
C VAL A 35 -13.25 7.97 -6.97
N CYS A 36 -12.66 9.13 -6.71
CA CYS A 36 -13.36 10.36 -6.42
C CYS A 36 -12.87 11.46 -7.37
N PRO A 37 -13.56 11.70 -8.50
CA PRO A 37 -13.12 12.70 -9.49
C PRO A 37 -13.06 14.13 -8.94
N ASP A 38 -13.91 14.43 -7.98
CA ASP A 38 -14.04 15.76 -7.37
C ASP A 38 -13.55 15.78 -5.92
N ALA A 39 -12.44 15.06 -5.64
CA ALA A 39 -11.87 15.01 -4.30
C ALA A 39 -11.49 16.42 -3.82
N PRO A 40 -11.88 16.81 -2.59
CA PRO A 40 -11.56 18.12 -2.05
C PRO A 40 -10.07 18.26 -1.79
N THR A 41 -9.52 19.45 -2.03
CA THR A 41 -8.13 19.77 -1.69
C THR A 41 -8.11 20.62 -0.42
N ARG A 42 -7.31 20.23 0.56
CA ARG A 42 -7.15 20.91 1.84
C ARG A 42 -5.74 21.47 2.00
N PRO A 43 -5.57 22.59 2.71
CA PRO A 43 -4.24 23.09 3.08
C PRO A 43 -3.43 22.02 3.84
N HIS A 44 -2.21 21.83 3.42
CA HIS A 44 -1.27 20.86 4.04
C HIS A 44 0.17 21.22 3.61
N GLU A 45 1.14 20.98 4.49
CA GLU A 45 2.55 21.15 4.18
C GLU A 45 3.19 19.79 3.81
N PRO A 46 4.09 19.72 2.82
CA PRO A 46 4.65 20.82 1.99
C PRO A 46 3.78 21.19 0.79
N VAL A 47 2.71 20.47 0.51
CA VAL A 47 1.78 20.72 -0.60
C VAL A 47 0.34 20.46 -0.15
N PRO A 48 -0.66 21.07 -0.79
CA PRO A 48 -2.05 20.80 -0.52
C PRO A 48 -2.35 19.29 -0.61
N PHE A 49 -3.16 18.81 0.32
CA PHE A 49 -3.55 17.42 0.44
C PHE A 49 -4.89 17.16 -0.25
N MET A 50 -4.97 16.08 -1.02
CA MET A 50 -6.22 15.62 -1.59
C MET A 50 -6.93 14.74 -0.55
N ASP A 51 -8.06 15.21 -0.06
CA ASP A 51 -8.85 14.54 0.97
C ASP A 51 -9.96 13.68 0.35
N SER A 52 -10.54 12.81 1.14
CA SER A 52 -11.68 11.99 0.74
C SER A 52 -12.98 12.52 1.37
N PRO A 53 -14.09 12.58 0.62
CA PRO A 53 -15.40 12.88 1.18
C PRO A 53 -15.93 11.73 2.05
N VAL A 54 -15.31 10.57 1.99
CA VAL A 54 -15.66 9.37 2.75
C VAL A 54 -14.55 9.05 3.74
N GLY A 55 -14.92 8.80 4.99
CA GLY A 55 -13.95 8.44 6.04
C GLY A 55 -13.23 7.13 5.75
N ILE A 56 -11.97 7.05 6.15
CA ILE A 56 -11.11 5.88 5.90
C ILE A 56 -11.68 4.57 6.49
N ALA A 57 -12.38 4.64 7.60
CA ALA A 57 -13.03 3.47 8.19
C ALA A 57 -14.10 2.87 7.26
N THR A 58 -14.86 3.73 6.59
CA THR A 58 -15.86 3.28 5.59
C THR A 58 -15.17 2.68 4.38
N MET A 59 -14.09 3.28 3.89
CA MET A 59 -13.33 2.73 2.76
C MET A 59 -12.74 1.37 3.12
N ASN A 60 -12.08 1.25 4.26
CA ASN A 60 -11.51 -0.01 4.72
C ASN A 60 -12.56 -1.12 4.84
N ALA A 61 -13.77 -0.81 5.33
CA ALA A 61 -14.85 -1.78 5.45
C ALA A 61 -15.33 -2.36 4.09
N HIS A 62 -15.05 -1.67 2.98
CA HIS A 62 -15.38 -2.13 1.63
C HIS A 62 -14.19 -2.72 0.86
N GLU A 63 -12.98 -2.36 1.24
CA GLU A 63 -11.76 -2.70 0.49
C GLU A 63 -10.98 -3.86 1.12
N VAL A 64 -11.16 -4.10 2.42
CA VAL A 64 -10.37 -5.08 3.18
C VAL A 64 -11.30 -6.08 3.85
N GLY A 65 -11.10 -7.37 3.55
CA GLY A 65 -11.87 -8.49 4.12
C GLY A 65 -11.02 -9.36 5.04
N GLU A 66 -11.69 -10.07 5.96
CA GLU A 66 -11.05 -11.01 6.90
C GLU A 66 -10.46 -12.24 6.16
N GLU A 67 -10.95 -12.53 4.96
CA GLU A 67 -10.51 -13.66 4.13
C GLU A 67 -9.18 -13.41 3.41
N MET A 68 -8.63 -12.20 3.48
CA MET A 68 -7.38 -11.85 2.80
C MET A 68 -6.16 -12.36 3.57
N ASP A 69 -5.30 -13.13 2.88
CA ASP A 69 -4.05 -13.64 3.44
C ASP A 69 -2.90 -12.62 3.40
N ALA A 70 -2.97 -11.65 2.49
CA ALA A 70 -2.01 -10.55 2.36
C ALA A 70 -2.61 -9.39 1.57
N VAL A 71 -2.13 -8.17 1.80
CA VAL A 71 -2.58 -6.96 1.10
C VAL A 71 -1.37 -6.22 0.52
N LEU A 72 -1.40 -5.98 -0.79
CA LEU A 72 -0.51 -5.05 -1.49
C LEU A 72 -1.27 -3.76 -1.78
N SER A 73 -0.99 -2.72 -1.03
CA SER A 73 -1.61 -1.41 -1.20
C SER A 73 -0.78 -0.56 -2.17
N ILE A 74 -1.38 -0.03 -3.22
CA ILE A 74 -0.68 0.75 -4.26
C ILE A 74 -1.20 2.18 -4.22
N ASP A 75 -0.31 3.13 -4.02
CA ASP A 75 -0.69 4.53 -3.94
C ASP A 75 0.37 5.44 -4.58
N THR A 76 -0.03 6.66 -4.88
CA THR A 76 0.85 7.72 -5.36
C THR A 76 1.46 8.47 -4.18
N THR A 77 2.78 8.54 -4.14
CA THR A 77 3.52 9.24 -3.10
C THR A 77 4.23 10.47 -3.67
N LYS A 78 3.90 11.64 -3.17
CA LYS A 78 4.60 12.87 -3.55
C LYS A 78 6.00 12.90 -2.95
N GLY A 79 6.97 13.37 -3.73
CA GLY A 79 8.33 13.53 -3.26
C GLY A 79 8.41 14.42 -2.01
N ASN A 80 9.20 14.02 -1.05
CA ASN A 80 9.42 14.73 0.20
C ASN A 80 10.85 14.48 0.71
N ARG A 81 11.19 14.93 1.92
CA ARG A 81 12.54 14.77 2.47
C ARG A 81 12.91 13.32 2.80
N ILE A 82 11.94 12.44 2.89
CA ILE A 82 12.13 11.03 3.25
C ILE A 82 12.25 10.18 2.00
N ILE A 83 11.36 10.42 1.02
CA ILE A 83 11.36 9.74 -0.28
C ILE A 83 11.24 10.77 -1.40
N ASN A 84 12.23 10.86 -2.27
CA ASN A 84 12.29 11.81 -3.39
C ASN A 84 12.87 11.16 -4.65
N HIS A 85 12.64 9.89 -4.78
CA HIS A 85 12.98 9.07 -5.92
C HIS A 85 11.82 9.05 -6.92
N ARG A 86 12.09 9.01 -8.22
CA ARG A 86 11.09 8.72 -9.23
C ARG A 86 11.02 7.21 -9.46
N GLY A 87 9.83 6.66 -9.54
CA GLY A 87 9.61 5.24 -9.80
C GLY A 87 8.88 4.54 -8.64
N LEU A 88 9.23 3.30 -8.38
CA LEU A 88 8.55 2.49 -7.38
C LEU A 88 9.40 2.36 -6.10
N ALA A 89 8.71 2.32 -4.96
CA ALA A 89 9.34 2.04 -3.68
C ALA A 89 8.45 1.15 -2.82
N LEU A 90 9.05 0.27 -2.02
CA LEU A 90 8.35 -0.61 -1.08
C LEU A 90 8.44 -0.12 0.35
N SER A 91 7.35 -0.28 1.09
CA SER A 91 7.36 -0.13 2.54
C SER A 91 7.88 -1.39 3.23
N PRO A 92 8.32 -1.28 4.48
CA PRO A 92 8.27 -2.39 5.42
C PRO A 92 6.87 -2.99 5.49
N THR A 93 6.78 -4.25 5.92
CA THR A 93 5.49 -4.90 6.15
C THR A 93 4.89 -4.43 7.46
N VAL A 94 3.59 -4.13 7.45
CA VAL A 94 2.83 -3.87 8.67
C VAL A 94 1.89 -5.05 8.92
N LYS A 95 1.92 -5.59 10.14
CA LYS A 95 1.06 -6.71 10.57
C LYS A 95 0.64 -6.51 12.02
N GLN A 96 -0.67 -6.46 12.25
CA GLN A 96 -1.24 -6.32 13.59
C GLN A 96 -0.58 -5.20 14.41
N GLY A 97 -0.37 -4.04 13.79
CA GLY A 97 0.26 -2.87 14.39
C GLY A 97 1.80 -2.92 14.49
N TRP A 98 2.43 -4.07 14.26
CA TRP A 98 3.89 -4.18 14.16
C TRP A 98 4.40 -3.71 12.82
N VAL A 99 5.47 -2.92 12.84
CA VAL A 99 6.27 -2.58 11.64
C VAL A 99 7.43 -3.57 11.58
N LEU A 100 7.40 -4.43 10.59
CA LEU A 100 8.40 -5.49 10.37
C LEU A 100 9.42 -5.04 9.33
N ARG A 101 10.41 -5.88 9.04
CA ARG A 101 11.36 -5.64 7.95
C ARG A 101 10.67 -5.66 6.59
N VAL A 102 11.31 -5.07 5.59
CA VAL A 102 10.93 -5.28 4.19
C VAL A 102 11.13 -6.76 3.85
N ALA A 103 10.14 -7.39 3.24
CA ALA A 103 10.23 -8.78 2.84
C ALA A 103 11.20 -8.92 1.65
N ASP A 104 12.31 -9.65 1.83
CA ASP A 104 13.39 -9.75 0.83
C ASP A 104 12.91 -10.20 -0.54
N ARG A 105 11.98 -11.17 -0.57
CA ARG A 105 11.46 -11.68 -1.86
C ARG A 105 10.61 -10.65 -2.59
N LEU A 106 9.83 -9.84 -1.89
CA LEU A 106 9.11 -8.73 -2.49
C LEU A 106 10.08 -7.71 -3.12
N GLY A 107 11.16 -7.40 -2.42
CA GLY A 107 12.21 -6.51 -2.95
C GLY A 107 12.87 -7.07 -4.20
N THR A 108 13.35 -8.29 -4.15
CA THR A 108 13.99 -8.97 -5.31
C THR A 108 13.05 -9.08 -6.51
N LEU A 109 11.75 -9.31 -6.25
CA LEU A 109 10.76 -9.35 -7.31
C LEU A 109 10.56 -7.97 -7.95
N LEU A 110 10.58 -6.89 -7.14
CA LEU A 110 10.49 -5.53 -7.66
C LEU A 110 11.68 -5.20 -8.56
N GLU A 111 12.90 -5.54 -8.13
CA GLU A 111 14.11 -5.39 -8.96
C GLU A 111 14.02 -6.18 -10.27
N THR A 112 13.48 -7.39 -10.21
CA THR A 112 13.29 -8.23 -11.40
C THR A 112 12.30 -7.62 -12.39
N VAL A 113 11.21 -7.05 -11.90
CA VAL A 113 10.16 -6.46 -12.73
C VAL A 113 10.57 -5.12 -13.34
N THR A 114 11.32 -4.32 -12.60
CA THR A 114 11.69 -2.96 -13.01
C THR A 114 13.03 -2.89 -13.73
N GLY A 115 13.96 -3.76 -13.39
CA GLY A 115 15.37 -3.65 -13.77
C GLY A 115 16.13 -2.57 -12.99
N GLU A 116 15.55 -2.02 -11.93
CA GLU A 116 16.11 -0.97 -11.10
C GLU A 116 16.39 -1.48 -9.68
N PRO A 117 17.36 -0.91 -8.97
CA PRO A 117 17.62 -1.26 -7.58
C PRO A 117 16.40 -1.03 -6.70
N LEU A 118 16.21 -1.88 -5.70
CA LEU A 118 15.16 -1.72 -4.70
C LEU A 118 15.29 -0.38 -3.97
N VAL A 119 14.21 0.40 -3.98
CA VAL A 119 14.05 1.57 -3.13
C VAL A 119 13.04 1.24 -2.05
N THR A 120 13.39 1.56 -0.80
CA THR A 120 12.51 1.42 0.35
C THR A 120 12.33 2.76 1.04
N TYR A 121 11.25 2.91 1.77
CA TYR A 121 11.02 4.10 2.60
C TYR A 121 10.69 3.69 4.04
N PRO A 122 11.16 4.46 5.02
CA PRO A 122 10.90 4.17 6.41
C PRO A 122 9.42 4.36 6.73
N VAL A 123 8.93 3.53 7.64
CA VAL A 123 7.58 3.60 8.19
C VAL A 123 7.70 3.64 9.71
N THR A 124 6.92 4.47 10.34
CA THR A 124 6.83 4.57 11.80
C THR A 124 5.45 4.13 12.27
N THR A 125 5.28 3.95 13.56
CA THR A 125 3.97 3.65 14.15
C THR A 125 2.93 4.73 13.82
N GLN A 126 3.36 5.98 13.63
CA GLN A 126 2.48 7.10 13.27
C GLN A 126 1.89 6.94 11.87
N ASP A 127 2.61 6.30 10.95
CA ASP A 127 2.18 6.14 9.56
C ASP A 127 1.01 5.15 9.40
N ILE A 128 0.72 4.37 10.42
CA ILE A 128 -0.39 3.42 10.48
C ILE A 128 -1.53 3.88 11.40
N THR A 129 -1.54 5.15 11.80
CA THR A 129 -2.63 5.72 12.60
C THR A 129 -3.70 6.38 11.71
N PRO A 130 -4.95 6.52 12.17
CA PRO A 130 -6.00 7.15 11.39
C PRO A 130 -5.71 8.62 11.07
N TYR A 131 -6.16 9.09 9.93
CA TYR A 131 -6.14 10.50 9.59
C TYR A 131 -6.99 11.34 10.57
N GLY A 132 -6.59 12.59 10.76
CA GLY A 132 -7.34 13.53 11.58
C GLY A 132 -7.15 13.37 13.08
N ASN A 133 -6.25 12.49 13.54
CA ASN A 133 -5.94 12.30 14.96
C ASN A 133 -4.93 13.30 15.52
N GLY A 134 -4.50 14.29 14.74
CA GLY A 134 -3.49 15.27 15.13
C GLY A 134 -2.05 14.76 15.13
N VAL A 135 -1.82 13.52 14.75
CA VAL A 135 -0.48 12.92 14.58
C VAL A 135 -0.06 13.02 13.13
N TYR A 136 1.14 13.54 12.89
CA TYR A 136 1.69 13.61 11.53
C TYR A 136 2.13 12.21 11.08
N HIS A 137 1.70 11.82 9.88
CA HIS A 137 2.13 10.61 9.20
C HIS A 137 2.35 10.90 7.70
N ILE A 138 3.23 10.13 7.08
CA ILE A 138 3.66 10.35 5.69
C ILE A 138 2.98 9.39 4.71
N ASN A 139 2.37 8.31 5.20
CA ASN A 139 1.87 7.22 4.37
C ASN A 139 0.43 6.84 4.68
N SER A 140 -0.51 7.32 3.87
CA SER A 140 -1.87 6.78 3.83
C SER A 140 -1.95 5.39 3.22
N ILE A 141 -0.95 5.02 2.43
CA ILE A 141 -0.85 3.74 1.74
C ILE A 141 -0.94 2.52 2.68
N LEU A 142 -0.59 2.68 3.96
CA LEU A 142 -0.64 1.62 4.96
C LEU A 142 -1.93 1.61 5.79
N GLN A 143 -2.89 2.46 5.51
CA GLN A 143 -4.17 2.49 6.22
C GLN A 143 -4.94 1.15 6.21
N PRO A 144 -4.85 0.29 5.18
CA PRO A 144 -5.44 -1.04 5.26
C PRO A 144 -4.94 -1.87 6.45
N ALA A 145 -3.71 -1.64 6.94
CA ALA A 145 -3.17 -2.33 8.11
C ALA A 145 -3.92 -2.04 9.43
N THR A 146 -4.75 -1.00 9.46
CA THR A 146 -5.62 -0.71 10.61
C THR A 146 -6.88 -1.57 10.63
N ALA A 147 -7.17 -2.29 9.55
CA ALA A 147 -8.44 -2.98 9.33
C ALA A 147 -8.31 -4.49 9.11
N THR A 148 -7.10 -5.04 9.06
CA THR A 148 -6.87 -6.47 8.83
C THR A 148 -5.73 -7.01 9.67
N ASP A 149 -5.81 -8.29 10.02
CA ASP A 149 -4.71 -9.06 10.63
C ASP A 149 -3.70 -9.59 9.59
N ALA A 150 -4.06 -9.52 8.31
CA ALA A 150 -3.16 -9.87 7.22
C ALA A 150 -1.95 -8.91 7.15
N PRO A 151 -0.80 -9.36 6.69
CA PRO A 151 0.35 -8.48 6.43
C PRO A 151 0.03 -7.52 5.28
N VAL A 152 0.32 -6.25 5.47
CA VAL A 152 0.14 -5.18 4.49
C VAL A 152 1.49 -4.62 4.07
N VAL A 153 1.70 -4.49 2.77
CA VAL A 153 2.87 -3.83 2.18
C VAL A 153 2.40 -2.72 1.25
N GLY A 154 3.02 -1.56 1.35
CA GLY A 154 2.78 -0.43 0.46
C GLY A 154 3.72 -0.45 -0.73
N LEU A 155 3.17 -0.36 -1.93
CA LEU A 155 3.90 -0.07 -3.16
C LEU A 155 3.64 1.38 -3.55
N ALA A 156 4.60 2.25 -3.30
CA ALA A 156 4.49 3.66 -3.64
C ALA A 156 4.91 3.91 -5.10
N ILE A 157 4.08 4.62 -5.85
CA ILE A 157 4.45 5.22 -7.13
C ILE A 157 4.92 6.64 -6.82
N VAL A 158 6.23 6.86 -6.83
CA VAL A 158 6.85 8.06 -6.28
C VAL A 158 7.12 9.09 -7.36
N ALA A 159 6.67 10.32 -7.15
CA ALA A 159 7.16 11.49 -7.88
C ALA A 159 8.41 12.06 -7.20
N ALA A 160 9.43 12.42 -7.98
CA ALA A 160 10.70 12.93 -7.43
C ALA A 160 10.55 14.28 -6.71
N THR A 161 9.49 15.02 -7.01
CA THR A 161 9.23 16.35 -6.42
C THR A 161 7.92 16.38 -5.67
N ALA A 162 7.81 17.28 -4.68
CA ALA A 162 6.56 17.60 -4.04
C ALA A 162 5.68 18.40 -5.01
N VAL A 163 4.54 17.83 -5.36
CA VAL A 163 3.53 18.46 -6.23
C VAL A 163 2.16 18.38 -5.55
N PRO A 164 1.24 19.33 -5.83
CA PRO A 164 -0.11 19.27 -5.27
C PRO A 164 -0.79 17.93 -5.59
N GLY A 165 -1.58 17.39 -4.67
CA GLY A 165 -2.26 16.12 -4.82
C GLY A 165 -3.14 16.01 -6.06
N CYS A 166 -3.78 17.11 -6.46
CA CYS A 166 -4.58 17.21 -7.68
C CYS A 166 -3.77 17.51 -8.96
N ALA A 167 -2.45 17.64 -8.88
CA ALA A 167 -1.62 17.88 -10.05
C ALA A 167 -1.45 16.60 -10.87
N THR A 168 -1.58 16.70 -12.17
CA THR A 168 -1.49 15.57 -13.10
C THR A 168 -0.09 15.41 -13.73
N GLY A 169 0.75 16.44 -13.68
CA GLY A 169 2.05 16.44 -14.34
C GLY A 169 3.11 15.52 -13.73
N ALA A 170 2.82 14.89 -12.58
CA ALA A 170 3.72 13.96 -11.91
C ALA A 170 3.48 12.50 -12.29
N SER A 171 2.40 12.18 -13.01
CA SER A 171 2.08 10.82 -13.43
C SER A 171 2.96 10.37 -14.59
N HIS A 172 3.48 9.16 -14.48
CA HIS A 172 4.29 8.52 -15.52
C HIS A 172 3.70 7.14 -15.84
N GLU A 173 3.26 6.97 -17.07
CA GLU A 173 2.63 5.73 -17.54
C GLU A 173 3.55 4.50 -17.39
N THR A 174 4.87 4.69 -17.51
CA THR A 174 5.85 3.61 -17.31
C THR A 174 5.87 3.10 -15.88
N ASP A 175 5.72 3.99 -14.90
CA ASP A 175 5.74 3.65 -13.49
C ASP A 175 4.42 2.97 -13.09
N ILE A 176 3.29 3.44 -13.62
CA ILE A 176 1.97 2.79 -13.46
C ILE A 176 2.00 1.37 -14.07
N ALA A 177 2.56 1.22 -15.27
CA ALA A 177 2.67 -0.08 -15.92
C ALA A 177 3.61 -1.03 -15.16
N ALA A 178 4.69 -0.54 -14.58
CA ALA A 178 5.60 -1.32 -13.74
C ALA A 178 4.91 -1.77 -12.44
N ALA A 179 4.14 -0.89 -11.78
CA ALA A 179 3.36 -1.22 -10.60
C ALA A 179 2.31 -2.30 -10.89
N ALA A 180 1.59 -2.19 -12.00
CA ALA A 180 0.61 -3.20 -12.42
C ALA A 180 1.27 -4.56 -12.70
N ARG A 181 2.43 -4.59 -13.40
CA ARG A 181 3.21 -5.82 -13.62
C ARG A 181 3.67 -6.43 -12.30
N TYR A 182 4.20 -5.61 -11.41
CA TYR A 182 4.66 -6.07 -10.11
C TYR A 182 3.52 -6.71 -9.31
N ALA A 183 2.35 -6.07 -9.24
CA ALA A 183 1.18 -6.61 -8.55
C ALA A 183 0.75 -7.99 -9.10
N VAL A 184 0.78 -8.16 -10.43
CA VAL A 184 0.47 -9.45 -11.08
C VAL A 184 1.50 -10.52 -10.71
N GLU A 185 2.80 -10.19 -10.72
CA GLU A 185 3.85 -11.15 -10.35
C GLU A 185 3.81 -11.49 -8.85
N VAL A 186 3.52 -10.52 -7.98
CA VAL A 186 3.29 -10.77 -6.55
C VAL A 186 2.13 -11.76 -6.36
N ALA A 187 1.00 -11.55 -7.02
CA ALA A 187 -0.16 -12.44 -6.93
C ALA A 187 0.18 -13.88 -7.38
N LYS A 188 0.98 -14.01 -8.45
CA LYS A 188 1.43 -15.32 -8.95
C LYS A 188 2.33 -16.05 -7.96
N GLU A 189 3.37 -15.37 -7.48
CA GLU A 189 4.34 -15.98 -6.56
C GLU A 189 3.76 -16.24 -5.17
N PHE A 190 2.95 -15.34 -4.65
CA PHE A 190 2.27 -15.52 -3.38
C PHE A 190 1.31 -16.71 -3.43
N GLY A 191 0.43 -16.76 -4.43
CA GLY A 191 -0.50 -17.89 -4.59
C GLY A 191 0.21 -19.22 -4.81
N ALA A 192 1.40 -19.23 -5.42
CA ALA A 192 2.23 -20.43 -5.58
C ALA A 192 3.05 -20.77 -4.32
N GLY A 193 2.95 -20.01 -3.23
CA GLY A 193 3.70 -20.23 -2.00
C GLY A 193 5.21 -19.94 -2.13
N GLN A 194 5.62 -19.19 -3.15
CA GLN A 194 7.02 -18.85 -3.42
C GLN A 194 7.45 -17.51 -2.82
N LEU A 195 6.49 -16.74 -2.33
CA LEU A 195 6.66 -15.42 -1.75
C LEU A 195 5.87 -15.31 -0.45
N ALA A 196 6.47 -14.70 0.57
CA ALA A 196 5.79 -14.30 1.80
C ALA A 196 5.92 -12.79 1.99
N PHE A 197 4.91 -12.17 2.61
CA PHE A 197 4.90 -10.74 2.89
C PHE A 197 5.69 -10.38 4.15
N HIS A 198 6.04 -11.35 4.98
CA HIS A 198 6.85 -11.15 6.19
C HIS A 198 7.53 -12.45 6.60
N ASP A 199 8.47 -12.33 7.52
CA ASP A 199 9.04 -13.47 8.24
C ASP A 199 8.16 -13.78 9.46
N GLN A 200 7.49 -14.93 9.44
CA GLN A 200 6.60 -15.34 10.53
C GLN A 200 7.37 -15.55 11.85
N ALA A 201 8.60 -16.05 11.78
CA ALA A 201 9.41 -16.27 12.99
C ALA A 201 9.83 -14.93 13.64
N GLU A 202 10.13 -13.90 12.82
CA GLU A 202 10.36 -12.53 13.31
C GLU A 202 9.12 -11.99 14.02
N PHE A 203 7.97 -12.11 13.39
CA PHE A 203 6.70 -11.63 13.97
C PHE A 203 6.38 -12.31 15.30
N ASP A 204 6.44 -13.64 15.34
CA ASP A 204 6.15 -14.42 16.55
C ASP A 204 7.14 -14.06 17.68
N HIS A 205 8.42 -13.85 17.35
CA HIS A 205 9.42 -13.43 18.34
C HIS A 205 9.11 -12.04 18.91
N LEU A 206 8.71 -11.08 18.08
CA LEU A 206 8.36 -9.74 18.52
C LEU A 206 7.13 -9.76 19.43
N VAL A 207 6.08 -10.50 19.04
CA VAL A 207 4.87 -10.64 19.85
C VAL A 207 5.16 -11.33 21.19
N ALA A 208 5.95 -12.40 21.18
CA ALA A 208 6.32 -13.10 22.41
C ALA A 208 7.15 -12.23 23.36
N ARG A 209 8.01 -11.36 22.80
CA ARG A 209 8.93 -10.53 23.59
C ARG A 209 8.32 -9.22 24.07
N TYR A 210 7.49 -8.59 23.25
CA TYR A 210 7.01 -7.21 23.48
C TYR A 210 5.48 -7.10 23.55
N GLY A 211 4.75 -8.18 23.28
CA GLY A 211 3.29 -8.21 23.30
C GLY A 211 2.63 -7.80 21.98
N SER A 212 1.32 -7.67 22.01
CA SER A 212 0.51 -7.29 20.85
C SER A 212 0.51 -5.79 20.63
N MET A 213 0.55 -5.37 19.37
CA MET A 213 0.33 -3.98 18.93
C MET A 213 -1.05 -3.80 18.27
N ALA A 214 -1.93 -4.79 18.38
CA ALA A 214 -3.25 -4.77 17.74
C ALA A 214 -4.15 -3.58 18.17
N HIS A 215 -3.85 -2.94 19.29
CA HIS A 215 -4.54 -1.70 19.71
C HIS A 215 -4.37 -0.54 18.71
N LEU A 216 -3.44 -0.63 17.77
CA LEU A 216 -3.29 0.31 16.66
C LEU A 216 -4.23 0.00 15.48
N GLN A 217 -4.88 -1.16 15.48
CA GLN A 217 -5.83 -1.55 14.45
C GLN A 217 -7.21 -0.96 14.79
N THR A 218 -7.49 0.19 14.25
CA THR A 218 -8.71 0.96 14.56
C THR A 218 -9.71 0.97 13.41
N MET A 219 -9.49 0.17 12.35
CA MET A 219 -10.22 0.24 11.07
C MET A 219 -10.18 1.63 10.42
N GLY A 220 -9.31 2.53 10.89
CA GLY A 220 -9.28 3.93 10.50
C GLY A 220 -10.27 4.81 11.29
N ALA A 221 -10.89 4.30 12.33
CA ALA A 221 -11.71 5.11 13.23
C ALA A 221 -10.83 5.97 14.14
N LEU A 222 -11.24 7.22 14.34
CA LEU A 222 -10.60 8.06 15.35
C LEU A 222 -10.92 7.53 16.76
N PRO A 223 -9.97 7.60 17.72
CA PRO A 223 -10.27 7.37 19.11
C PRO A 223 -11.38 8.29 19.57
N ALA A 224 -12.28 7.80 20.44
CA ALA A 224 -13.25 8.67 21.08
C ALA A 224 -12.52 9.75 21.88
N GLU A 225 -12.93 11.00 21.72
CA GLU A 225 -12.42 12.11 22.55
C GLU A 225 -12.70 11.75 24.04
N GLN A 226 -11.64 11.73 24.85
CA GLN A 226 -11.73 11.49 26.29
C GLN A 226 -12.06 12.79 27.01
#